data_8f0c2a12e13807031592299492f11d69
#
_entry.id   8f0c2a12e13807031592299492f11d69
#
_cell.length_a   1.000
_cell.length_b   1.000
_cell.length_c   1.000
_cell.angle_alpha   90.00
_cell.angle_beta   90.00
_cell.angle_gamma   90.00
#
_symmetry.space_group_name_H-M   'P 1'
#
loop_
_entity.id
_entity.type
_entity.pdbx_description
1 polymer ?
#
loop_
_entity_poly.entity_id
_entity_poly.type
_entity_poly.pdbx_seq_one_letter_code
_entity_poly.pdbx_strand_id
1 'polypeptide(L)'
;MAAKAQFHWDDPLLLDQQLSDEERMIRDAANAYCQERLLPRVTEGFRTGETDPAIFREMGELGLLGPTIPEQYGGPGLNYVAYGLIAREV
;
A
#
# COMPACT_ATOMS: atom_id res chain seq x y z
N MET A 1 -22.36 -17.82 22.19
CA MET A 1 -21.60 -18.88 21.53
C MET A 1 -20.55 -18.26 20.60
N ALA A 2 -19.31 -18.64 20.77
CA ALA A 2 -18.24 -18.14 19.93
C ALA A 2 -18.39 -18.69 18.50
N ALA A 3 -18.19 -17.83 17.50
CA ALA A 3 -18.17 -18.26 16.13
C ALA A 3 -17.01 -19.24 15.89
N LYS A 4 -17.25 -20.24 15.07
CA LYS A 4 -16.23 -21.21 14.75
C LYS A 4 -15.13 -20.54 13.92
N ALA A 5 -13.89 -20.64 14.38
CA ALA A 5 -12.77 -20.04 13.66
C ALA A 5 -12.61 -20.73 12.29
N GLN A 6 -12.43 -19.91 11.26
CA GLN A 6 -12.18 -20.40 9.91
C GLN A 6 -10.78 -19.99 9.49
N PHE A 7 -10.08 -20.92 8.84
CA PHE A 7 -8.77 -20.64 8.28
C PHE A 7 -8.92 -19.92 6.93
N HIS A 8 -8.27 -18.77 6.80
CA HIS A 8 -8.20 -18.05 5.55
C HIS A 8 -6.75 -18.04 5.09
N TRP A 9 -6.48 -18.69 3.97
CA TRP A 9 -5.10 -18.83 3.47
C TRP A 9 -4.45 -17.49 3.12
N ASP A 10 -5.25 -16.50 2.76
CA ASP A 10 -4.79 -15.16 2.42
C ASP A 10 -4.51 -14.29 3.66
N ASP A 11 -5.09 -14.65 4.80
CA ASP A 11 -4.87 -13.96 6.07
C ASP A 11 -4.99 -14.94 7.24
N PRO A 12 -4.06 -15.92 7.34
CA PRO A 12 -4.18 -16.99 8.35
C PRO A 12 -4.06 -16.51 9.78
N LEU A 13 -3.39 -15.38 10.02
CA LEU A 13 -3.21 -14.82 11.37
C LEU A 13 -4.23 -13.73 11.69
N LEU A 14 -5.20 -13.50 10.80
CA LEU A 14 -6.23 -12.48 10.94
C LEU A 14 -5.64 -11.08 11.21
N LEU A 15 -4.57 -10.76 10.49
CA LEU A 15 -3.88 -9.48 10.65
C LEU A 15 -4.77 -8.29 10.26
N ASP A 16 -5.67 -8.50 9.31
CA ASP A 16 -6.58 -7.45 8.88
C ASP A 16 -7.43 -6.93 10.02
N GLN A 17 -7.86 -7.81 10.92
CA GLN A 17 -8.68 -7.44 12.08
C GLN A 17 -7.90 -6.66 13.14
N GLN A 18 -6.57 -6.72 13.10
CA GLN A 18 -5.69 -6.03 14.03
C GLN A 18 -5.31 -4.62 13.58
N LEU A 19 -5.70 -4.25 12.35
CA LEU A 19 -5.37 -2.94 11.79
C LEU A 19 -6.40 -1.90 12.21
N SER A 20 -5.96 -0.65 12.40
CA SER A 20 -6.86 0.47 12.60
C SER A 20 -7.57 0.80 11.28
N ASP A 21 -8.65 1.59 11.38
CA ASP A 21 -9.40 2.01 10.18
C ASP A 21 -8.52 2.85 9.26
N GLU A 22 -7.69 3.72 9.81
CA GLU A 22 -6.75 4.53 9.05
C GLU A 22 -5.75 3.65 8.30
N GLU A 23 -5.20 2.64 8.98
CA GLU A 23 -4.26 1.70 8.37
C GLU A 23 -4.89 0.91 7.23
N ARG A 24 -6.16 0.49 7.39
CA ARG A 24 -6.89 -0.18 6.33
C ARG A 24 -7.12 0.72 5.13
N MET A 25 -7.45 1.99 5.37
CA MET A 25 -7.64 2.97 4.29
C MET A 25 -6.36 3.16 3.49
N ILE A 26 -5.22 3.25 4.16
CA ILE A 26 -3.92 3.39 3.51
C ILE A 26 -3.61 2.15 2.66
N ARG A 27 -3.83 0.97 3.22
CA ARG A 27 -3.64 -0.28 2.48
C ARG A 27 -4.51 -0.33 1.24
N ASP A 28 -5.79 -0.02 1.39
CA ASP A 28 -6.74 -0.08 0.27
C ASP A 28 -6.40 0.94 -0.80
N ALA A 29 -5.99 2.14 -0.42
CA ALA A 29 -5.57 3.17 -1.37
C ALA A 29 -4.31 2.72 -2.14
N ALA A 30 -3.34 2.16 -1.45
CA ALA A 30 -2.12 1.66 -2.07
C ALA A 30 -2.44 0.50 -3.03
N ASN A 31 -3.30 -0.43 -2.61
CA ASN A 31 -3.72 -1.55 -3.46
C ASN A 31 -4.42 -1.06 -4.72
N ALA A 32 -5.37 -0.12 -4.58
CA ALA A 32 -6.11 0.41 -5.72
C ALA A 32 -5.16 1.07 -6.73
N TYR A 33 -4.23 1.89 -6.25
CA TYR A 33 -3.24 2.51 -7.13
C TYR A 33 -2.38 1.48 -7.84
N CYS A 34 -1.87 0.50 -7.10
CA CYS A 34 -0.98 -0.51 -7.66
C CYS A 34 -1.69 -1.38 -8.72
N GLN A 35 -2.94 -1.76 -8.46
CA GLN A 35 -3.67 -2.59 -9.40
C GLN A 35 -4.16 -1.81 -10.63
N GLU A 36 -4.60 -0.59 -10.45
CA GLU A 36 -5.21 0.18 -11.52
C GLU A 36 -4.20 0.95 -12.37
N ARG A 37 -3.14 1.46 -11.76
CA ARG A 37 -2.21 2.36 -12.42
C ARG A 37 -0.78 1.86 -12.51
N LEU A 38 -0.30 1.19 -11.48
CA LEU A 38 1.09 0.74 -11.45
C LEU A 38 1.30 -0.55 -12.25
N LEU A 39 0.46 -1.56 -12.01
CA LEU A 39 0.63 -2.87 -12.62
C LEU A 39 0.65 -2.82 -14.15
N PRO A 40 -0.29 -2.12 -14.83
CA PRO A 40 -0.23 -2.01 -16.29
C PRO A 40 1.05 -1.35 -16.79
N ARG A 41 1.54 -0.33 -16.09
CA ARG A 41 2.77 0.36 -16.45
C ARG A 41 4.01 -0.49 -16.23
N VAL A 42 4.03 -1.29 -15.18
CA VAL A 42 5.14 -2.21 -14.90
C VAL A 42 5.23 -3.28 -15.99
N THR A 43 4.09 -3.83 -16.40
CA THR A 43 4.03 -4.82 -17.46
C THR A 43 4.56 -4.25 -18.78
N GLU A 44 4.12 -3.06 -19.14
CA GLU A 44 4.58 -2.39 -20.34
C GLU A 44 6.06 -2.00 -20.23
N GLY A 45 6.48 -1.49 -19.07
CA GLY A 45 7.87 -1.14 -18.82
C GLY A 45 8.82 -2.32 -18.93
N PHE A 46 8.39 -3.48 -18.46
CA PHE A 46 9.18 -4.72 -18.61
C PHE A 46 9.34 -5.07 -20.08
N ARG A 47 8.28 -4.92 -20.88
CA ARG A 47 8.30 -5.25 -22.29
C ARG A 47 9.17 -4.29 -23.10
N THR A 48 9.13 -2.99 -22.79
CA THR A 48 9.86 -1.96 -23.55
C THR A 48 11.22 -1.59 -22.96
N GLY A 49 11.46 -1.94 -21.69
CA GLY A 49 12.66 -1.54 -20.95
C GLY A 49 12.65 -0.10 -20.47
N GLU A 50 11.48 0.55 -20.50
CA GLU A 50 11.33 1.94 -20.08
C GLU A 50 10.46 2.05 -18.84
N THR A 51 10.75 3.05 -17.97
CA THR A 51 9.95 3.34 -16.80
C THR A 51 9.33 4.72 -16.94
N ASP A 52 8.02 4.82 -16.67
CA ASP A 52 7.31 6.09 -16.73
C ASP A 52 7.65 6.92 -15.47
N PRO A 53 8.31 8.09 -15.62
CA PRO A 53 8.68 8.91 -14.46
C PRO A 53 7.47 9.44 -13.68
N ALA A 54 6.30 9.51 -14.30
CA ALA A 54 5.07 9.96 -13.62
C ALA A 54 4.67 9.06 -12.47
N ILE A 55 5.13 7.79 -12.46
CA ILE A 55 4.87 6.86 -11.35
C ILE A 55 5.33 7.44 -10.03
N PHE A 56 6.54 7.99 -9.98
CA PHE A 56 7.09 8.55 -8.74
C PHE A 56 6.29 9.77 -8.27
N ARG A 57 5.85 10.62 -9.20
CA ARG A 57 5.03 11.78 -8.84
C ARG A 57 3.68 11.35 -8.27
N GLU A 58 3.03 10.40 -8.90
CA GLU A 58 1.73 9.90 -8.46
C GLU A 58 1.83 9.23 -7.09
N MET A 59 2.86 8.41 -6.88
CA MET A 59 3.08 7.77 -5.57
C MET A 59 3.34 8.81 -4.49
N GLY A 60 4.07 9.87 -4.81
CA GLY A 60 4.32 10.96 -3.87
C GLY A 60 3.03 11.69 -3.50
N GLU A 61 2.16 11.96 -4.47
CA GLU A 61 0.88 12.62 -4.23
C GLU A 61 -0.04 11.79 -3.34
N LEU A 62 0.04 10.47 -3.44
CA LEU A 62 -0.74 9.55 -2.62
C LEU A 62 -0.13 9.28 -1.25
N GLY A 63 1.04 9.86 -0.96
CA GLY A 63 1.72 9.66 0.31
C GLY A 63 2.43 8.31 0.43
N LEU A 64 2.68 7.64 -0.69
CA LEU A 64 3.33 6.32 -0.68
C LEU A 64 4.85 6.40 -0.62
N LEU A 65 5.43 7.58 -0.87
CA LEU A 65 6.87 7.82 -0.76
C LEU A 65 7.16 8.49 0.57
N GLY A 66 8.10 7.94 1.33
CA GLY A 66 8.47 8.47 2.63
C GLY A 66 7.32 8.53 3.62
N PRO A 67 6.50 7.48 3.79
CA PRO A 67 5.28 7.55 4.60
C PRO A 67 5.52 7.82 6.06
N THR A 68 6.71 7.52 6.59
CA THR A 68 7.05 7.74 8.01
C THR A 68 7.68 9.10 8.27
N ILE A 69 7.91 9.91 7.24
CA ILE A 69 8.50 11.24 7.41
C ILE A 69 7.50 12.15 8.11
N PRO A 70 7.89 12.85 9.21
CA PRO A 70 6.99 13.74 9.93
C PRO A 70 6.43 14.86 9.05
N GLU A 71 5.23 15.31 9.39
CA GLU A 71 4.54 16.36 8.64
C GLU A 71 5.34 17.66 8.57
N GLN A 72 6.13 17.96 9.61
CA GLN A 72 6.98 19.15 9.63
C GLN A 72 8.03 19.17 8.51
N TYR A 73 8.33 18.01 7.94
CA TYR A 73 9.25 17.89 6.80
C TYR A 73 8.51 17.61 5.49
N GLY A 74 7.20 17.80 5.48
CA GLY A 74 6.38 17.59 4.29
C GLY A 74 5.95 16.15 4.05
N GLY A 75 6.17 15.26 5.01
CA GLY A 75 5.75 13.87 4.91
C GLY A 75 4.38 13.63 5.50
N PRO A 76 3.76 12.45 5.26
CA PRO A 76 2.44 12.12 5.79
C PRO A 76 2.42 11.76 7.27
N GLY A 77 3.57 11.49 7.90
CA GLY A 77 3.64 11.23 9.34
C GLY A 77 3.00 9.93 9.79
N LEU A 78 3.01 8.92 8.94
CA LEU A 78 2.40 7.62 9.23
C LEU A 78 3.30 6.74 10.07
N ASN A 79 2.73 5.70 10.69
CA ASN A 79 3.48 4.75 11.52
C ASN A 79 4.14 3.65 10.66
N TYR A 80 4.95 2.80 11.30
CA TYR A 80 5.65 1.73 10.60
C TYR A 80 4.73 0.62 10.09
N VAL A 81 3.57 0.41 10.72
CA VAL A 81 2.58 -0.55 10.22
C VAL A 81 2.06 -0.09 8.87
N ALA A 82 1.74 1.20 8.73
CA ALA A 82 1.34 1.77 7.44
C ALA A 82 2.45 1.63 6.40
N TYR A 83 3.70 1.87 6.78
CA TYR A 83 4.84 1.69 5.90
C TYR A 83 4.89 0.26 5.35
N GLY A 84 4.74 -0.73 6.24
CA GLY A 84 4.76 -2.14 5.85
C GLY A 84 3.59 -2.52 4.95
N LEU A 85 2.41 -1.99 5.22
CA LEU A 85 1.23 -2.23 4.38
C LEU A 85 1.41 -1.69 2.97
N ILE A 86 1.97 -0.49 2.84
CA ILE A 86 2.27 0.10 1.54
C ILE A 86 3.30 -0.75 0.79
N ALA A 87 4.38 -1.14 1.45
CA ALA A 87 5.43 -1.95 0.85
C ALA A 87 4.90 -3.30 0.35
N ARG A 88 3.96 -3.87 1.09
CA ARG A 88 3.35 -5.13 0.69
C ARG A 88 2.53 -5.00 -0.59
N GLU A 89 1.82 -3.89 -0.77
CA GLU A 89 0.96 -3.69 -1.94
C GLU A 89 1.76 -3.28 -3.19
N VAL A 90 2.83 -2.54 -3.02
CA VAL A 90 3.70 -2.14 -4.13
C VAL A 90 4.50 -3.33 -4.63
#